data_120561de4735390626cba429198a9525
#
_entry.id   120561de4735390626cba429198a9525
#
_cell.length_a   1.000
_cell.length_b   1.000
_cell.length_c   1.000
_cell.angle_alpha   90.00
_cell.angle_beta   90.00
_cell.angle_gamma   90.00
#
_symmetry.space_group_name_H-M   'P 1'
#
loop_
_entity.id
_entity.type
_entity.pdbx_description
1 polymer ?
#
loop_
_entity_poly.entity_id
_entity_poly.type
_entity_poly.pdbx_seq_one_letter_code
_entity_poly.pdbx_strand_id
1 'polypeptide(L)'
;MFNLRTLVTLEALIAFAICQDMGILNYQNQNYEAAEKYYNSILSTDSDNSEAHFGKGSSLFMQDDIKNAEIKFNESLASSETLLKSKAFYNLGNISYKNKKLNDALQFYKKALELNPNDDEARYNYEFIKYQKDPEEKKDDEKKD
;
A
#
# COMPACT_ATOMS: atom_id res chain seq x y z
N MET A 1 -7.34 8.22 46.95
CA MET A 1 -5.92 8.32 46.56
C MET A 1 -5.69 7.47 45.31
N PHE A 2 -5.57 8.07 44.14
CA PHE A 2 -5.16 7.35 42.93
C PHE A 2 -3.72 6.93 43.08
N ASN A 3 -3.43 5.66 42.89
CA ASN A 3 -2.11 5.07 43.07
C ASN A 3 -1.21 5.56 41.91
N LEU A 4 0.00 5.98 42.18
CA LEU A 4 0.98 6.45 41.18
C LEU A 4 1.15 5.47 40.01
N ARG A 5 1.01 4.14 40.28
CA ARG A 5 1.03 3.09 39.24
C ARG A 5 -0.15 3.17 38.29
N THR A 6 -1.35 3.53 38.77
CA THR A 6 -2.54 3.69 37.90
C THR A 6 -2.46 4.95 37.05
N LEU A 7 -1.78 6.01 37.52
CA LEU A 7 -1.56 7.23 36.75
C LEU A 7 -0.59 6.96 35.59
N VAL A 8 0.52 6.28 35.85
CA VAL A 8 1.54 5.93 34.81
C VAL A 8 0.94 5.00 33.74
N THR A 9 0.07 4.05 34.12
CA THR A 9 -0.58 3.19 33.13
C THR A 9 -1.60 3.94 32.28
N LEU A 10 -2.31 4.91 32.85
CA LEU A 10 -3.26 5.74 32.11
C LEU A 10 -2.53 6.68 31.12
N GLU A 11 -1.44 7.30 31.55
CA GLU A 11 -0.59 8.14 30.67
C GLU A 11 0.04 7.31 29.55
N ALA A 12 0.51 6.09 29.82
CA ALA A 12 1.04 5.17 28.80
C ALA A 12 -0.03 4.73 27.80
N LEU A 13 -1.27 4.48 28.25
CA LEU A 13 -2.39 4.14 27.37
C LEU A 13 -2.83 5.34 26.52
N ILE A 14 -2.80 6.55 27.08
CA ILE A 14 -3.10 7.78 26.33
C ILE A 14 -1.99 8.05 25.31
N ALA A 15 -0.71 7.91 25.68
CA ALA A 15 0.42 8.06 24.78
C ALA A 15 0.38 7.02 23.65
N PHE A 16 0.01 5.77 23.95
CA PHE A 16 -0.17 4.72 22.93
C PHE A 16 -1.33 5.04 21.97
N ALA A 17 -2.44 5.54 22.50
CA ALA A 17 -3.58 5.97 21.67
C ALA A 17 -3.26 7.18 20.78
N ILE A 18 -2.36 8.08 21.22
CA ILE A 18 -1.92 9.25 20.44
C ILE A 18 -0.93 8.85 19.33
N CYS A 19 -0.21 7.72 19.49
CA CYS A 19 0.72 7.21 18.49
C CYS A 19 0.06 6.38 17.37
N GLN A 20 -1.26 6.15 17.42
CA GLN A 20 -1.94 5.48 16.32
C GLN A 20 -2.09 6.45 15.13
N ASP A 21 -1.58 6.01 13.98
CA ASP A 21 -1.84 6.72 12.72
C ASP A 21 -3.34 6.71 12.42
N MET A 22 -3.96 7.87 12.57
CA MET A 22 -5.41 8.05 12.39
C MET A 22 -5.84 7.76 10.95
N GLY A 23 -4.93 7.89 9.98
CA GLY A 23 -5.17 7.51 8.61
C GLY A 23 -5.32 6.00 8.47
N ILE A 24 -4.42 5.22 9.07
CA ILE A 24 -4.48 3.76 9.09
C ILE A 24 -5.76 3.29 9.80
N LEU A 25 -6.08 3.87 10.96
CA LEU A 25 -7.28 3.50 11.72
C LEU A 25 -8.56 3.77 10.91
N ASN A 26 -8.67 4.94 10.29
CA ASN A 26 -9.81 5.28 9.43
C ASN A 26 -9.90 4.34 8.22
N TYR A 27 -8.77 4.02 7.59
CA TYR A 27 -8.71 3.09 6.47
C TYR A 27 -9.20 1.68 6.87
N GLN A 28 -8.73 1.15 8.00
CA GLN A 28 -9.15 -0.15 8.52
C GLN A 28 -10.65 -0.21 8.85
N ASN A 29 -11.20 0.91 9.32
CA ASN A 29 -12.64 1.07 9.57
C ASN A 29 -13.45 1.35 8.29
N GLN A 30 -12.84 1.26 7.11
CA GLN A 30 -13.44 1.54 5.81
C GLN A 30 -13.94 3.00 5.65
N ASN A 31 -13.46 3.90 6.49
CA ASN A 31 -13.76 5.33 6.42
C ASN A 31 -12.70 6.02 5.54
N TYR A 32 -12.73 5.71 4.25
CA TYR A 32 -11.69 6.12 3.30
C TYR A 32 -11.60 7.63 3.10
N GLU A 33 -12.74 8.34 3.15
CA GLU A 33 -12.75 9.81 3.08
C GLU A 33 -12.07 10.46 4.29
N ALA A 34 -12.25 9.92 5.49
CA ALA A 34 -11.60 10.43 6.68
C ALA A 34 -10.10 10.11 6.67
N ALA A 35 -9.71 8.92 6.17
CA ALA A 35 -8.31 8.57 5.96
C ALA A 35 -7.64 9.52 4.96
N GLU A 36 -8.29 9.80 3.84
CA GLU A 36 -7.78 10.77 2.85
C GLU A 36 -7.60 12.17 3.43
N LYS A 37 -8.59 12.67 4.17
CA LYS A 37 -8.50 13.99 4.84
C LYS A 37 -7.34 14.05 5.83
N TYR A 38 -7.10 12.98 6.58
CA TYR A 38 -5.96 12.88 7.49
C TYR A 38 -4.63 12.99 6.73
N TYR A 39 -4.43 12.21 5.66
CA TYR A 39 -3.21 12.29 4.86
C TYR A 39 -3.07 13.63 4.13
N ASN A 40 -4.16 14.24 3.71
CA ASN A 40 -4.13 15.61 3.18
C ASN A 40 -3.62 16.63 4.21
N SER A 41 -3.97 16.48 5.49
CA SER A 41 -3.46 17.36 6.54
C SER A 41 -1.95 17.22 6.74
N ILE A 42 -1.40 16.02 6.63
CA ILE A 42 0.05 15.80 6.66
C ILE A 42 0.71 16.46 5.46
N LEU A 43 0.20 16.20 4.25
CA LEU A 43 0.75 16.73 3.01
C LEU A 43 0.66 18.26 2.90
N SER A 44 -0.22 18.91 3.67
CA SER A 44 -0.30 20.37 3.74
C SER A 44 0.89 21.00 4.46
N THR A 45 1.56 20.24 5.33
CA THR A 45 2.72 20.70 6.12
C THR A 45 4.02 20.05 5.65
N ASP A 46 3.95 18.86 5.07
CA ASP A 46 5.08 18.08 4.55
C ASP A 46 4.66 17.47 3.20
N SER A 47 4.83 18.25 2.14
CA SER A 47 4.38 17.91 0.78
C SER A 47 5.09 16.68 0.18
N ASP A 48 6.25 16.32 0.69
CA ASP A 48 7.10 15.25 0.17
C ASP A 48 7.02 13.97 1.01
N ASN A 49 6.09 13.93 1.97
CA ASN A 49 5.88 12.79 2.85
C ASN A 49 5.38 11.56 2.07
N SER A 50 6.29 10.63 1.81
CA SER A 50 6.00 9.45 0.99
C SER A 50 4.98 8.51 1.61
N GLU A 51 4.97 8.35 2.94
CA GLU A 51 3.99 7.54 3.66
C GLU A 51 2.58 8.15 3.55
N ALA A 52 2.48 9.48 3.65
CA ALA A 52 1.21 10.17 3.49
C ALA A 52 0.71 10.10 2.03
N HIS A 53 1.59 10.18 1.05
CA HIS A 53 1.22 9.92 -0.34
C HIS A 53 0.70 8.50 -0.53
N PHE A 54 1.38 7.49 0.03
CA PHE A 54 0.93 6.10 -0.05
C PHE A 54 -0.43 5.91 0.62
N GLY A 55 -0.62 6.41 1.84
CA GLY A 55 -1.89 6.30 2.57
C GLY A 55 -3.05 7.00 1.86
N LYS A 56 -2.79 8.20 1.28
CA LYS A 56 -3.76 8.89 0.45
C LYS A 56 -4.08 8.11 -0.82
N GLY A 57 -3.08 7.58 -1.51
CA GLY A 57 -3.25 6.73 -2.69
C GLY A 57 -4.13 5.52 -2.40
N SER A 58 -3.87 4.84 -1.28
CA SER A 58 -4.69 3.71 -0.83
C SER A 58 -6.14 4.11 -0.58
N SER A 59 -6.37 5.23 0.09
CA SER A 59 -7.71 5.74 0.38
C SER A 59 -8.49 6.08 -0.89
N LEU A 60 -7.85 6.75 -1.84
CA LEU A 60 -8.42 7.10 -3.15
C LEU A 60 -8.74 5.85 -3.99
N PHE A 61 -7.85 4.84 -3.96
CA PHE A 61 -8.08 3.58 -4.65
C PHE A 61 -9.35 2.87 -4.17
N MET A 62 -9.57 2.86 -2.85
CA MET A 62 -10.78 2.28 -2.25
C MET A 62 -12.05 3.09 -2.53
N GLN A 63 -11.91 4.38 -2.84
CA GLN A 63 -12.99 5.27 -3.28
C GLN A 63 -13.25 5.19 -4.81
N ASP A 64 -12.53 4.31 -5.52
CA ASP A 64 -12.57 4.16 -6.99
C ASP A 64 -12.01 5.39 -7.76
N ASP A 65 -11.34 6.32 -7.08
CA ASP A 65 -10.61 7.41 -7.73
C ASP A 65 -9.23 6.93 -8.21
N ILE A 66 -9.27 6.07 -9.22
CA ILE A 66 -8.11 5.34 -9.73
C ILE A 66 -7.03 6.29 -10.28
N LYS A 67 -7.44 7.38 -10.94
CA LYS A 67 -6.52 8.34 -11.53
C LYS A 67 -5.68 9.07 -10.46
N ASN A 68 -6.33 9.57 -9.43
CA ASN A 68 -5.61 10.26 -8.35
C ASN A 68 -4.84 9.29 -7.46
N ALA A 69 -5.34 8.07 -7.27
CA ALA A 69 -4.61 7.00 -6.59
C ALA A 69 -3.28 6.69 -7.28
N GLU A 70 -3.28 6.54 -8.62
CA GLU A 70 -2.08 6.30 -9.42
C GLU A 70 -1.02 7.41 -9.22
N ILE A 71 -1.45 8.67 -9.25
CA ILE A 71 -0.57 9.81 -9.00
C ILE A 71 0.08 9.70 -7.61
N LYS A 72 -0.74 9.42 -6.58
CA LYS A 72 -0.25 9.37 -5.19
C LYS A 72 0.67 8.18 -4.92
N PHE A 73 0.41 7.01 -5.51
CA PHE A 73 1.35 5.90 -5.44
C PHE A 73 2.68 6.20 -6.16
N ASN A 74 2.66 6.90 -7.28
CA ASN A 74 3.90 7.34 -7.95
C ASN A 74 4.69 8.34 -7.09
N GLU A 75 4.02 9.30 -6.43
CA GLU A 75 4.68 10.25 -5.52
C GLU A 75 5.30 9.51 -4.31
N SER A 76 4.68 8.45 -3.81
CA SER A 76 5.23 7.66 -2.71
C SER A 76 6.51 6.88 -3.06
N LEU A 77 6.81 6.69 -4.35
CA LEU A 77 8.05 6.03 -4.79
C LEU A 77 9.32 6.86 -4.50
N ALA A 78 9.19 8.12 -4.11
CA ALA A 78 10.31 8.95 -3.65
C ALA A 78 10.88 8.49 -2.29
N SER A 79 10.16 7.64 -1.55
CA SER A 79 10.61 7.08 -0.26
C SER A 79 11.99 6.44 -0.37
N SER A 80 12.78 6.54 0.71
CA SER A 80 14.00 5.72 0.88
C SER A 80 13.69 4.30 1.37
N GLU A 81 12.47 4.06 1.89
CA GLU A 81 12.05 2.79 2.46
C GLU A 81 11.68 1.78 1.37
N THR A 82 12.45 0.70 1.29
CA THR A 82 12.29 -0.35 0.27
C THR A 82 10.91 -1.02 0.33
N LEU A 83 10.41 -1.28 1.54
CA LEU A 83 9.12 -1.94 1.70
C LEU A 83 7.96 -1.05 1.25
N LEU A 84 8.02 0.26 1.51
CA LEU A 84 7.01 1.21 1.04
C LEU A 84 6.98 1.26 -0.49
N LYS A 85 8.15 1.31 -1.13
CA LYS A 85 8.26 1.24 -2.61
C LYS A 85 7.67 -0.05 -3.17
N SER A 86 7.96 -1.19 -2.53
CA SER A 86 7.39 -2.48 -2.95
C SER A 86 5.86 -2.41 -2.94
N LYS A 87 5.26 -1.96 -1.84
CA LYS A 87 3.81 -1.79 -1.71
C LYS A 87 3.23 -0.80 -2.75
N ALA A 88 3.94 0.28 -3.05
CA ALA A 88 3.51 1.23 -4.07
C ALA A 88 3.52 0.61 -5.47
N PHE A 89 4.55 -0.16 -5.82
CA PHE A 89 4.58 -0.90 -7.08
C PHE A 89 3.50 -1.96 -7.16
N TYR A 90 3.22 -2.69 -6.08
CA TYR A 90 2.10 -3.63 -6.04
C TYR A 90 0.77 -2.94 -6.38
N ASN A 91 0.48 -1.79 -5.75
CA ASN A 91 -0.75 -1.05 -6.01
C ASN A 91 -0.82 -0.45 -7.42
N LEU A 92 0.30 0.01 -7.97
CA LEU A 92 0.38 0.42 -9.38
C LEU A 92 0.12 -0.76 -10.34
N GLY A 93 0.56 -1.95 -9.96
CA GLY A 93 0.22 -3.20 -10.64
C GLY A 93 -1.28 -3.48 -10.63
N ASN A 94 -1.93 -3.35 -9.46
CA ASN A 94 -3.38 -3.51 -9.32
C ASN A 94 -4.16 -2.50 -10.18
N ILE A 95 -3.73 -1.24 -10.21
CA ILE A 95 -4.31 -0.19 -11.06
C ILE A 95 -4.17 -0.56 -12.54
N SER A 96 -2.97 -0.97 -12.95
CA SER A 96 -2.72 -1.37 -14.34
C SER A 96 -3.55 -2.57 -14.75
N TYR A 97 -3.70 -3.56 -13.88
CA TYR A 97 -4.55 -4.72 -14.09
C TYR A 97 -6.03 -4.31 -14.25
N LYS A 98 -6.55 -3.46 -13.36
CA LYS A 98 -7.91 -2.92 -13.42
C LYS A 98 -8.15 -2.18 -14.75
N ASN A 99 -7.15 -1.46 -15.25
CA ASN A 99 -7.18 -0.75 -16.53
C ASN A 99 -6.90 -1.67 -17.74
N LYS A 100 -6.80 -3.01 -17.55
CA LYS A 100 -6.52 -4.01 -18.58
C LYS A 100 -5.15 -3.83 -19.29
N LYS A 101 -4.24 -3.11 -18.65
CA LYS A 101 -2.86 -2.92 -19.11
C LYS A 101 -1.97 -4.04 -18.56
N LEU A 102 -2.17 -5.28 -19.05
CA LEU A 102 -1.56 -6.47 -18.47
C LEU A 102 -0.01 -6.44 -18.49
N ASN A 103 0.60 -5.86 -19.53
CA ASN A 103 2.05 -5.73 -19.59
C ASN A 103 2.60 -4.80 -18.52
N ASP A 104 1.93 -3.67 -18.28
CA ASP A 104 2.35 -2.71 -17.25
C ASP A 104 2.15 -3.34 -15.85
N ALA A 105 1.04 -4.06 -15.64
CA ALA A 105 0.79 -4.79 -14.41
C ALA A 105 1.90 -5.80 -14.09
N LEU A 106 2.32 -6.62 -15.08
CA LEU A 106 3.44 -7.55 -14.91
C LEU A 106 4.74 -6.85 -14.52
N GLN A 107 5.04 -5.70 -15.17
CA GLN A 107 6.25 -4.94 -14.84
C GLN A 107 6.22 -4.39 -13.42
N PHE A 108 5.06 -3.88 -12.97
CA PHE A 108 4.92 -3.34 -11.63
C PHE A 108 4.98 -4.43 -10.56
N TYR A 109 4.30 -5.57 -10.74
CA TYR A 109 4.41 -6.70 -9.81
C TYR A 109 5.83 -7.25 -9.74
N LYS A 110 6.52 -7.33 -10.88
CA LYS A 110 7.93 -7.73 -10.91
C LYS A 110 8.80 -6.78 -10.06
N LYS A 111 8.62 -5.46 -10.21
CA LYS A 111 9.34 -4.46 -9.40
C LYS A 111 9.01 -4.59 -7.91
N ALA A 112 7.75 -4.87 -7.57
CA ALA A 112 7.37 -5.13 -6.18
C ALA A 112 8.12 -6.33 -5.61
N LEU A 113 8.19 -7.44 -6.36
CA LEU A 113 8.90 -8.66 -5.97
C LEU A 113 10.43 -8.51 -5.93
N GLU A 114 11.02 -7.68 -6.79
CA GLU A 114 12.44 -7.34 -6.73
C GLU A 114 12.81 -6.62 -5.42
N LEU A 115 11.88 -5.82 -4.87
CA LEU A 115 12.05 -5.10 -3.62
C LEU A 115 11.61 -5.91 -2.38
N ASN A 116 10.60 -6.74 -2.52
CA ASN A 116 10.10 -7.64 -1.48
C ASN A 116 9.79 -9.02 -2.08
N PRO A 117 10.79 -9.93 -2.13
CA PRO A 117 10.61 -11.28 -2.70
C PRO A 117 9.59 -12.16 -1.94
N ASN A 118 9.22 -11.77 -0.71
CA ASN A 118 8.29 -12.52 0.13
C ASN A 118 6.84 -12.02 0.02
N ASP A 119 6.52 -11.18 -0.95
CA ASP A 119 5.17 -10.69 -1.20
C ASP A 119 4.37 -11.73 -1.98
N ASP A 120 3.63 -12.58 -1.26
CA ASP A 120 2.84 -13.65 -1.85
C ASP A 120 1.69 -13.13 -2.72
N GLU A 121 1.12 -11.97 -2.40
CA GLU A 121 0.05 -11.37 -3.20
C GLU A 121 0.60 -10.85 -4.54
N ALA A 122 1.74 -10.15 -4.50
CA ALA A 122 2.40 -9.68 -5.73
C ALA A 122 2.83 -10.86 -6.61
N ARG A 123 3.33 -11.96 -6.01
CA ARG A 123 3.71 -13.18 -6.72
C ARG A 123 2.51 -13.83 -7.37
N TYR A 124 1.44 -14.04 -6.63
CA TYR A 124 0.21 -14.62 -7.15
C TYR A 124 -0.34 -13.81 -8.35
N ASN A 125 -0.43 -12.50 -8.23
CA ASN A 125 -0.94 -11.64 -9.28
C ASN A 125 -0.02 -11.62 -10.52
N TYR A 126 1.30 -11.64 -10.31
CA TYR A 126 2.29 -11.74 -11.38
C TYR A 126 2.14 -13.04 -12.17
N GLU A 127 2.10 -14.17 -11.48
CA GLU A 127 1.98 -15.50 -12.08
C GLU A 127 0.62 -15.66 -12.77
N PHE A 128 -0.45 -15.21 -12.15
CA PHE A 128 -1.79 -15.25 -12.73
C PHE A 128 -1.83 -14.58 -14.12
N ILE A 129 -1.28 -13.37 -14.24
CA ILE A 129 -1.25 -12.65 -15.52
C ILE A 129 -0.28 -13.32 -16.50
N LYS A 130 0.91 -13.72 -16.03
CA LYS A 130 1.93 -14.39 -16.83
C LYS A 130 1.36 -15.63 -17.53
N TYR A 131 0.74 -16.53 -16.77
CA TYR A 131 0.15 -17.76 -17.30
C TYR A 131 -1.16 -17.53 -18.07
N GLN A 132 -1.87 -16.46 -17.82
CA GLN A 132 -3.01 -16.08 -18.67
C GLN A 132 -2.54 -15.67 -20.07
N LYS A 133 -1.38 -15.05 -20.19
CA LYS A 133 -0.79 -14.64 -21.47
C LYS A 133 -0.06 -15.77 -22.20
N ASP A 134 0.59 -16.66 -21.46
CA ASP A 134 1.30 -17.81 -21.98
C ASP A 134 0.98 -19.10 -21.17
N PRO A 135 -0.11 -19.80 -21.53
CA PRO A 135 -0.51 -21.02 -20.84
C PRO A 135 0.47 -22.18 -20.98
N GLU A 136 1.38 -22.15 -21.96
CA GLU A 136 2.37 -23.22 -22.17
C GLU A 136 3.52 -23.08 -21.16
N GLU A 137 3.91 -21.86 -20.81
CA GLU A 137 4.95 -21.58 -19.81
C GLU A 137 4.58 -22.19 -18.45
N LYS A 138 3.29 -22.18 -18.07
CA LYS A 138 2.81 -22.82 -16.85
C LYS A 138 3.10 -24.32 -16.80
N LYS A 139 2.89 -25.02 -17.92
CA LYS A 139 3.11 -26.47 -18.02
C LYS A 139 4.60 -26.85 -17.89
N ASP A 140 5.49 -25.95 -18.32
CA ASP A 140 6.93 -26.18 -18.25
C ASP A 140 7.49 -25.89 -16.85
N ASP A 141 6.91 -24.94 -16.13
CA ASP A 141 7.28 -24.65 -14.74
C ASP A 141 6.78 -25.75 -13.78
N GLU A 142 5.55 -26.28 -13.97
CA GLU A 142 5.00 -27.41 -13.20
C GLU A 142 5.77 -28.73 -13.41
N LYS A 143 6.58 -28.89 -14.47
CA LYS A 143 7.40 -30.07 -14.70
C LYS A 143 8.80 -30.00 -14.07
N LYS A 144 9.18 -28.83 -13.53
CA LYS A 144 10.51 -28.63 -12.93
C LYS A 144 10.53 -28.79 -11.42
N ASP A 145 9.35 -28.87 -10.78
CA ASP A 145 9.16 -29.17 -9.36
C ASP A 145 8.92 -30.67 -9.15
#